data_2f1e3811517d24c6d1e85302da640d0d
#
_entry.id   2f1e3811517d24c6d1e85302da640d0d
#
_cell.length_a   1.000
_cell.length_b   1.000
_cell.length_c   1.000
_cell.angle_alpha   90.00
_cell.angle_beta   90.00
_cell.angle_gamma   90.00
#
_symmetry.space_group_name_H-M   'P 1'
#
loop_
_entity.id
_entity.type
_entity.pdbx_description
1 polymer ?
#
loop_
_entity_poly.entity_id
_entity_poly.type
_entity_poly.pdbx_seq_one_letter_code
_entity_poly.pdbx_strand_id
1 'polypeptide(L)'
;MARSTCFLLVTLLACASLSGCLFSSEDTGQINLQFDYDTQFGTIIETYSEGELVSINPVVVSFDFKNTTSRNPLQTFGVNANDGREPITIDAKIDTFLQVDFTNHGMYNLDIYAVDSHGNVFNQSLVVRIDLRIDWTETDTNAPLSLPFNPEPENQGQHPKMIEIISNVENPPIIDSIGDSGQSVQLTWQLVDELDDICQTRNGQINDGDTMMWQTLYFNTYMLHELRIVMEEGQDLVNVNQSVAILYDN
;
A
#
# COMPACT_ATOMS: atom_id res chain seq x y z
N MET A 1 -4.79 -55.83 56.73
CA MET A 1 -5.47 -55.58 55.44
C MET A 1 -5.13 -54.24 54.79
N ALA A 2 -4.69 -53.23 55.53
CA ALA A 2 -4.42 -51.88 54.94
C ALA A 2 -3.12 -51.78 54.09
N ARG A 3 -2.14 -52.66 54.30
CA ARG A 3 -0.87 -52.62 53.55
C ARG A 3 -0.94 -53.19 52.12
N SER A 4 -1.87 -54.15 51.89
CA SER A 4 -2.05 -54.82 50.59
C SER A 4 -2.86 -53.90 49.61
N THR A 5 -3.81 -53.12 50.12
CA THR A 5 -4.58 -52.17 49.30
C THR A 5 -3.77 -50.98 48.85
N CYS A 6 -2.79 -50.54 49.65
CA CYS A 6 -1.93 -49.40 49.29
C CYS A 6 -0.97 -49.77 48.14
N PHE A 7 -0.47 -51.00 48.10
CA PHE A 7 0.38 -51.49 47.03
C PHE A 7 -0.35 -51.66 45.70
N LEU A 8 -1.62 -52.08 45.76
CA LEU A 8 -2.47 -52.23 44.58
C LEU A 8 -2.85 -50.86 43.96
N LEU A 9 -3.04 -49.85 44.82
CA LEU A 9 -3.34 -48.46 44.36
C LEU A 9 -2.11 -47.80 43.72
N VAL A 10 -0.92 -48.03 44.24
CA VAL A 10 0.33 -47.50 43.68
C VAL A 10 0.67 -48.15 42.33
N THR A 11 0.43 -49.46 42.18
CA THR A 11 0.61 -50.16 40.91
C THR A 11 -0.42 -49.70 39.85
N LEU A 12 -1.66 -49.42 40.25
CA LEU A 12 -2.67 -48.88 39.31
C LEU A 12 -2.34 -47.47 38.85
N LEU A 13 -1.81 -46.59 39.71
CA LEU A 13 -1.34 -45.25 39.33
C LEU A 13 -0.10 -45.29 38.43
N ALA A 14 0.82 -46.26 38.65
CA ALA A 14 1.99 -46.41 37.82
C ALA A 14 1.67 -46.94 36.40
N CYS A 15 0.61 -47.71 36.23
CA CYS A 15 0.14 -48.15 34.90
C CYS A 15 -0.65 -47.05 34.15
N ALA A 16 -1.27 -46.09 34.83
CA ALA A 16 -1.99 -45.00 34.22
C ALA A 16 -1.02 -43.92 33.63
N SER A 17 0.23 -43.85 34.11
CA SER A 17 1.22 -42.92 33.60
C SER A 17 1.97 -43.43 32.35
N LEU A 18 1.75 -44.67 31.92
CA LEU A 18 2.36 -45.26 30.71
C LEU A 18 1.42 -45.28 29.51
N SER A 19 0.18 -44.80 29.64
CA SER A 19 -0.77 -44.65 28.54
C SER A 19 -0.64 -43.29 27.83
N GLY A 20 0.37 -42.49 28.19
CA GLY A 20 0.70 -41.27 27.49
C GLY A 20 1.55 -41.53 26.27
N CYS A 21 1.02 -41.19 25.11
CA CYS A 21 1.75 -41.04 23.84
C CYS A 21 2.15 -42.31 23.09
N LEU A 22 1.17 -43.12 22.72
CA LEU A 22 1.17 -43.74 21.40
C LEU A 22 0.26 -42.99 20.45
N PHE A 23 0.37 -41.67 20.47
CA PHE A 23 0.07 -40.91 19.25
C PHE A 23 1.32 -41.11 18.38
N SER A 24 1.27 -42.08 17.46
CA SER A 24 2.00 -41.95 16.23
C SER A 24 1.67 -40.53 15.73
N SER A 25 2.64 -39.66 15.69
CA SER A 25 2.53 -38.50 14.79
C SER A 25 2.24 -39.14 13.46
N GLU A 26 0.97 -39.09 13.02
CA GLU A 26 0.65 -39.25 11.61
C GLU A 26 1.58 -38.27 10.93
N ASP A 27 2.48 -38.85 10.14
CA ASP A 27 3.44 -38.14 9.29
C ASP A 27 2.57 -37.32 8.32
N THR A 28 2.09 -36.17 8.82
CA THR A 28 1.24 -35.24 8.08
C THR A 28 2.08 -34.85 6.88
N GLY A 29 1.64 -35.26 5.71
CA GLY A 29 2.38 -35.15 4.45
C GLY A 29 3.04 -33.79 4.34
N GLN A 30 4.34 -33.75 4.63
CA GLN A 30 5.07 -32.49 4.84
C GLN A 30 5.18 -31.77 3.51
N ILE A 31 4.46 -30.64 3.39
CA ILE A 31 4.65 -29.69 2.30
C ILE A 31 5.89 -28.85 2.67
N ASN A 32 6.87 -28.81 1.77
CA ASN A 32 8.01 -27.90 1.83
C ASN A 32 7.70 -26.75 0.88
N LEU A 33 7.02 -25.72 1.40
CA LEU A 33 6.66 -24.53 0.64
C LEU A 33 7.91 -23.70 0.37
N GLN A 34 8.23 -23.53 -0.91
CA GLN A 34 9.28 -22.66 -1.42
C GLN A 34 8.71 -21.84 -2.56
N PHE A 35 8.87 -20.53 -2.49
CA PHE A 35 8.44 -19.62 -3.53
C PHE A 35 9.47 -18.50 -3.73
N ASP A 36 9.61 -18.09 -4.97
CA ASP A 36 10.33 -16.88 -5.35
C ASP A 36 9.30 -15.77 -5.58
N TYR A 37 9.67 -14.52 -5.37
CA TYR A 37 8.84 -13.34 -5.65
C TYR A 37 9.71 -12.23 -6.25
N ASP A 38 9.10 -11.35 -7.04
CA ASP A 38 9.82 -10.30 -7.77
C ASP A 38 10.09 -9.05 -6.92
N THR A 39 9.17 -8.67 -6.02
CA THR A 39 9.30 -7.48 -5.19
C THR A 39 8.53 -7.60 -3.87
N GLN A 40 8.98 -6.85 -2.84
CA GLN A 40 8.28 -6.63 -1.58
C GLN A 40 7.82 -5.18 -1.41
N PHE A 41 8.04 -4.33 -2.41
CA PHE A 41 7.64 -2.93 -2.38
C PHE A 41 7.29 -2.45 -3.78
N GLY A 42 6.40 -1.47 -3.82
CA GLY A 42 6.03 -0.80 -5.05
C GLY A 42 5.32 0.52 -4.77
N THR A 43 5.08 1.27 -5.82
CA THR A 43 4.35 2.54 -5.73
C THR A 43 3.23 2.53 -6.76
N ILE A 44 2.00 2.66 -6.30
CA ILE A 44 0.85 2.96 -7.15
C ILE A 44 0.99 4.39 -7.63
N ILE A 45 0.75 4.62 -8.91
CA ILE A 45 0.75 5.96 -9.48
C ILE A 45 -0.64 6.26 -10.01
N GLU A 46 -1.28 7.27 -9.41
CA GLU A 46 -2.50 7.88 -9.92
C GLU A 46 -2.15 9.16 -10.67
N THR A 47 -2.68 9.33 -11.87
CA THR A 47 -2.45 10.52 -12.68
C THR A 47 -3.77 11.23 -12.91
N TYR A 48 -3.79 12.52 -12.56
CA TYR A 48 -4.92 13.41 -12.75
C TYR A 48 -4.55 14.55 -13.71
N SER A 49 -5.51 14.98 -14.50
CA SER A 49 -5.40 16.16 -15.35
C SER A 49 -6.70 16.94 -15.27
N GLU A 50 -6.63 18.25 -15.00
CA GLU A 50 -7.78 19.14 -14.87
C GLU A 50 -8.85 18.63 -13.88
N GLY A 51 -8.41 18.01 -12.77
CA GLY A 51 -9.28 17.43 -11.75
C GLY A 51 -9.82 16.04 -12.03
N GLU A 52 -9.60 15.50 -13.22
CA GLU A 52 -10.12 14.19 -13.64
C GLU A 52 -9.04 13.11 -13.57
N LEU A 53 -9.40 11.92 -13.05
CA LEU A 53 -8.51 10.76 -13.02
C LEU A 53 -8.27 10.25 -14.44
N VAL A 54 -7.01 10.26 -14.88
CA VAL A 54 -6.60 9.81 -16.22
C VAL A 54 -6.17 8.35 -16.20
N SER A 55 -5.38 7.94 -15.18
CA SER A 55 -4.87 6.57 -15.08
C SER A 55 -4.51 6.18 -13.65
N ILE A 56 -4.59 4.87 -13.39
CA ILE A 56 -4.03 4.23 -12.21
C ILE A 56 -3.07 3.15 -12.69
N ASN A 57 -1.81 3.22 -12.25
CA ASN A 57 -0.82 2.18 -12.47
C ASN A 57 -0.70 1.35 -11.18
N PRO A 58 -1.28 0.13 -11.13
CA PRO A 58 -1.23 -0.72 -9.96
C PRO A 58 0.17 -1.31 -9.76
N VAL A 59 0.44 -1.81 -8.55
CA VAL A 59 1.60 -2.65 -8.28
C VAL A 59 1.19 -4.11 -8.44
N VAL A 60 1.97 -4.87 -9.20
CA VAL A 60 1.78 -6.32 -9.40
C VAL A 60 2.93 -7.04 -8.72
N VAL A 61 2.62 -7.97 -7.82
CA VAL A 61 3.61 -8.84 -7.19
C VAL A 61 3.43 -10.25 -7.73
N SER A 62 4.51 -10.83 -8.25
CA SER A 62 4.52 -12.15 -8.87
C SER A 62 5.17 -13.18 -7.95
N PHE A 63 4.57 -14.37 -7.87
CA PHE A 63 5.04 -15.51 -7.09
C PHE A 63 5.28 -16.71 -8.00
N ASP A 64 6.43 -17.40 -7.84
CA ASP A 64 6.76 -18.64 -8.52
C ASP A 64 6.98 -19.78 -7.51
N PHE A 65 6.10 -20.77 -7.51
CA PHE A 65 6.08 -21.90 -6.60
C PHE A 65 6.80 -23.13 -7.13
N LYS A 66 7.54 -23.04 -8.25
CA LYS A 66 8.17 -24.20 -8.93
C LYS A 66 9.06 -25.08 -8.04
N ASN A 67 9.62 -24.50 -6.96
CA ASN A 67 10.51 -25.20 -6.04
C ASN A 67 9.76 -25.83 -4.85
N THR A 68 8.44 -25.65 -4.75
CA THR A 68 7.62 -26.25 -3.70
C THR A 68 7.51 -27.76 -3.93
N THR A 69 7.75 -28.52 -2.88
CA THR A 69 7.66 -29.98 -2.91
C THR A 69 6.74 -30.50 -1.82
N SER A 70 6.11 -31.65 -2.07
CA SER A 70 5.26 -32.32 -1.08
C SER A 70 5.33 -33.83 -1.29
N ARG A 71 5.09 -34.56 -0.19
CA ARG A 71 4.95 -36.02 -0.24
C ARG A 71 3.70 -36.45 -1.01
N ASN A 72 2.60 -35.71 -0.80
CA ASN A 72 1.36 -35.91 -1.53
C ASN A 72 1.29 -34.97 -2.74
N PRO A 73 0.56 -35.30 -3.80
CA PRO A 73 0.38 -34.41 -4.93
C PRO A 73 -0.15 -33.04 -4.49
N LEU A 74 0.52 -31.98 -4.89
CA LEU A 74 0.04 -30.60 -4.68
C LEU A 74 -1.24 -30.35 -5.47
N GLN A 75 -2.18 -29.60 -4.91
CA GLN A 75 -3.48 -29.31 -5.47
C GLN A 75 -3.66 -27.82 -5.72
N THR A 76 -3.25 -26.98 -4.78
CA THR A 76 -3.49 -25.53 -4.85
C THR A 76 -2.28 -24.77 -4.34
N PHE A 77 -1.90 -23.70 -5.04
CA PHE A 77 -1.13 -22.60 -4.51
C PHE A 77 -2.02 -21.38 -4.33
N GLY A 78 -1.79 -20.59 -3.29
CA GLY A 78 -2.59 -19.41 -3.03
C GLY A 78 -1.86 -18.32 -2.29
N VAL A 79 -2.36 -17.09 -2.45
CA VAL A 79 -1.95 -15.89 -1.73
C VAL A 79 -3.19 -15.19 -1.22
N ASN A 80 -3.26 -14.99 0.10
CA ASN A 80 -4.25 -14.17 0.76
C ASN A 80 -3.60 -12.83 1.13
N ALA A 81 -4.13 -11.73 0.61
CA ALA A 81 -3.62 -10.39 0.91
C ALA A 81 -4.06 -9.87 2.29
N ASN A 82 -5.00 -10.56 2.97
CA ASN A 82 -5.58 -10.17 4.26
C ASN A 82 -6.15 -8.74 4.26
N ASP A 83 -6.69 -8.31 3.13
CA ASP A 83 -7.27 -6.99 2.90
C ASP A 83 -8.81 -7.04 2.68
N GLY A 84 -9.42 -8.18 2.99
CA GLY A 84 -10.85 -8.43 2.82
C GLY A 84 -11.24 -9.01 1.46
N ARG A 85 -10.31 -9.10 0.50
CA ARG A 85 -10.52 -9.82 -0.76
C ARG A 85 -10.41 -11.34 -0.55
N GLU A 86 -11.07 -12.11 -1.44
CA GLU A 86 -10.86 -13.55 -1.49
C GLU A 86 -9.41 -13.89 -1.89
N PRO A 87 -8.82 -14.95 -1.33
CA PRO A 87 -7.49 -15.40 -1.72
C PRO A 87 -7.40 -15.71 -3.21
N ILE A 88 -6.31 -15.28 -3.84
CA ILE A 88 -6.01 -15.63 -5.23
C ILE A 88 -5.36 -17.00 -5.25
N THR A 89 -5.90 -17.92 -6.06
CA THR A 89 -5.46 -19.31 -6.11
C THR A 89 -5.25 -19.82 -7.53
N ILE A 90 -4.33 -20.79 -7.67
CA ILE A 90 -4.10 -21.55 -8.92
C ILE A 90 -4.08 -23.05 -8.65
N ASP A 91 -4.42 -23.85 -9.66
CA ASP A 91 -4.26 -25.30 -9.61
C ASP A 91 -2.78 -25.66 -9.78
N ALA A 92 -2.18 -26.20 -8.70
CA ALA A 92 -0.76 -26.57 -8.66
C ALA A 92 -0.34 -27.65 -9.68
N LYS A 93 -1.31 -28.33 -10.33
CA LYS A 93 -1.05 -29.30 -11.38
C LYS A 93 -0.90 -28.66 -12.77
N ILE A 94 -1.39 -27.42 -12.90
CA ILE A 94 -1.45 -26.69 -14.18
C ILE A 94 -0.39 -25.61 -14.23
N ASP A 95 -0.24 -24.85 -13.13
CA ASP A 95 0.63 -23.68 -13.09
C ASP A 95 1.35 -23.57 -11.73
N THR A 96 2.49 -22.90 -11.74
CA THR A 96 3.26 -22.54 -10.54
C THR A 96 3.41 -21.05 -10.39
N PHE A 97 2.88 -20.25 -11.31
CA PHE A 97 3.03 -18.81 -11.34
C PHE A 97 1.71 -18.10 -11.02
N LEU A 98 1.75 -17.18 -10.03
CA LEU A 98 0.61 -16.44 -9.55
C LEU A 98 0.95 -14.96 -9.42
N GLN A 99 0.02 -14.07 -9.78
CA GLN A 99 0.17 -12.63 -9.63
C GLN A 99 -0.92 -12.06 -8.72
N VAL A 100 -0.53 -11.06 -7.93
CA VAL A 100 -1.43 -10.30 -7.05
C VAL A 100 -1.31 -8.82 -7.40
N ASP A 101 -2.43 -8.21 -7.76
CA ASP A 101 -2.52 -6.79 -8.08
C ASP A 101 -2.90 -6.00 -6.83
N PHE A 102 -2.21 -4.88 -6.60
CA PHE A 102 -2.50 -3.91 -5.54
C PHE A 102 -2.89 -2.59 -6.16
N THR A 103 -4.12 -2.17 -5.92
CA THR A 103 -4.68 -0.88 -6.38
C THR A 103 -4.81 0.14 -5.26
N ASN A 104 -4.61 -0.28 -4.01
CA ASN A 104 -4.67 0.58 -2.82
C ASN A 104 -3.34 0.50 -2.08
N HIS A 105 -2.87 1.62 -1.55
CA HIS A 105 -1.63 1.69 -0.78
C HIS A 105 -1.81 1.08 0.61
N GLY A 106 -0.72 0.60 1.21
CA GLY A 106 -0.76 -0.01 2.54
C GLY A 106 0.44 -0.91 2.82
N MET A 107 0.53 -1.33 4.08
CA MET A 107 1.38 -2.44 4.50
C MET A 107 0.52 -3.72 4.50
N TYR A 108 0.87 -4.66 3.64
CA TYR A 108 0.14 -5.93 3.47
C TYR A 108 0.93 -7.07 4.11
N ASN A 109 0.27 -7.83 4.97
CA ASN A 109 0.81 -9.07 5.51
C ASN A 109 0.18 -10.26 4.78
N LEU A 110 0.86 -10.70 3.72
CA LEU A 110 0.38 -11.77 2.85
C LEU A 110 0.54 -13.13 3.53
N ASP A 111 -0.47 -13.99 3.42
CA ASP A 111 -0.36 -15.42 3.70
C ASP A 111 -0.22 -16.19 2.39
N ILE A 112 0.95 -16.76 2.17
CA ILE A 112 1.30 -17.54 0.99
C ILE A 112 1.21 -19.00 1.37
N TYR A 113 0.43 -19.81 0.63
CA TYR A 113 0.15 -21.17 1.05
C TYR A 113 0.12 -22.17 -0.10
N ALA A 114 0.33 -23.44 0.27
CA ALA A 114 0.11 -24.59 -0.59
C ALA A 114 -0.81 -25.61 0.10
N VAL A 115 -1.62 -26.29 -0.72
CA VAL A 115 -2.53 -27.35 -0.28
C VAL A 115 -2.23 -28.62 -1.07
N ASP A 116 -2.15 -29.77 -0.39
CA ASP A 116 -2.00 -31.07 -1.04
C ASP A 116 -3.35 -31.78 -1.27
N SER A 117 -3.32 -32.93 -1.94
CA SER A 117 -4.50 -33.72 -2.28
C SER A 117 -5.21 -34.36 -1.08
N HIS A 118 -4.61 -34.32 0.11
CA HIS A 118 -5.22 -34.78 1.38
C HIS A 118 -5.76 -33.62 2.22
N GLY A 119 -5.70 -32.38 1.70
CA GLY A 119 -6.16 -31.19 2.40
C GLY A 119 -5.18 -30.67 3.45
N ASN A 120 -3.95 -31.14 3.49
CA ASN A 120 -2.93 -30.53 4.33
C ASN A 120 -2.56 -29.15 3.76
N VAL A 121 -2.46 -28.15 4.64
CA VAL A 121 -2.11 -26.78 4.30
C VAL A 121 -0.81 -26.41 4.98
N PHE A 122 0.07 -25.76 4.25
CA PHE A 122 1.25 -25.11 4.78
C PHE A 122 1.31 -23.67 4.27
N ASN A 123 1.58 -22.72 5.17
CA ASN A 123 1.62 -21.28 4.86
C ASN A 123 2.89 -20.62 5.39
N GLN A 124 3.25 -19.51 4.78
CA GLN A 124 4.30 -18.58 5.20
C GLN A 124 3.80 -17.15 5.00
N SER A 125 4.22 -16.24 5.87
CA SER A 125 3.84 -14.82 5.76
C SER A 125 4.94 -14.03 5.07
N LEU A 126 4.53 -13.03 4.26
CA LEU A 126 5.39 -12.07 3.59
C LEU A 126 4.80 -10.67 3.76
N VAL A 127 5.62 -9.71 4.21
CA VAL A 127 5.19 -8.31 4.27
C VAL A 127 5.51 -7.62 2.94
N VAL A 128 4.51 -6.96 2.36
CA VAL A 128 4.64 -6.17 1.14
C VAL A 128 4.24 -4.73 1.43
N ARG A 129 5.09 -3.77 1.04
CA ARG A 129 4.85 -2.34 1.16
C ARG A 129 4.39 -1.76 -0.16
N ILE A 130 3.25 -1.08 -0.16
CA ILE A 130 2.70 -0.39 -1.31
C ILE A 130 2.53 1.10 -0.96
N ASP A 131 3.38 1.94 -1.52
CA ASP A 131 3.28 3.39 -1.43
C ASP A 131 2.28 3.91 -2.47
N LEU A 132 1.82 5.17 -2.33
CA LEU A 132 1.01 5.86 -3.33
C LEU A 132 1.72 7.12 -3.77
N ARG A 133 1.67 7.42 -5.07
CA ARG A 133 1.98 8.73 -5.64
C ARG A 133 0.83 9.22 -6.50
N ILE A 134 0.39 10.43 -6.24
CA ILE A 134 -0.60 11.16 -7.03
C ILE A 134 0.16 12.22 -7.83
N ASP A 135 0.08 12.16 -9.15
CA ASP A 135 0.59 13.17 -10.06
C ASP A 135 -0.61 13.96 -10.61
N TRP A 136 -0.58 15.28 -10.42
CA TRP A 136 -1.69 16.21 -10.77
C TRP A 136 -1.20 17.34 -11.64
N THR A 137 -1.93 17.61 -12.71
CA THR A 137 -1.60 18.69 -13.66
C THR A 137 -2.82 19.53 -14.00
N GLU A 138 -2.64 20.84 -14.07
CA GLU A 138 -3.60 21.80 -14.63
C GLU A 138 -2.83 22.79 -15.51
N THR A 139 -3.45 23.22 -16.58
CA THR A 139 -2.87 24.18 -17.53
C THR A 139 -3.80 25.36 -17.73
N ASP A 140 -3.21 26.54 -17.90
CA ASP A 140 -3.93 27.79 -18.21
C ASP A 140 -5.08 28.08 -17.22
N THR A 141 -4.85 27.89 -15.90
CA THR A 141 -5.85 28.11 -14.86
C THR A 141 -5.59 29.40 -14.07
N ASN A 142 -6.64 30.14 -13.75
CA ASN A 142 -6.62 31.24 -12.77
C ASN A 142 -7.35 30.90 -11.46
N ALA A 143 -7.84 29.66 -11.35
CA ALA A 143 -8.53 29.14 -10.18
C ALA A 143 -8.15 27.65 -10.01
N PRO A 144 -6.89 27.35 -9.59
CA PRO A 144 -6.44 25.97 -9.42
C PRO A 144 -7.37 25.18 -8.53
N LEU A 145 -7.66 23.94 -8.95
CA LEU A 145 -8.49 23.02 -8.20
C LEU A 145 -7.74 22.47 -6.97
N SER A 146 -8.47 22.17 -5.91
CA SER A 146 -7.91 21.48 -4.76
C SER A 146 -7.59 20.03 -5.11
N LEU A 147 -6.42 19.54 -4.70
CA LEU A 147 -6.04 18.13 -4.78
C LEU A 147 -6.36 17.44 -3.45
N PRO A 148 -7.47 16.70 -3.35
CA PRO A 148 -7.77 15.90 -2.17
C PRO A 148 -7.00 14.58 -2.18
N PHE A 149 -6.54 14.12 -1.01
CA PHE A 149 -5.93 12.80 -0.85
C PHE A 149 -6.17 12.24 0.55
N ASN A 150 -6.33 10.91 0.61
CA ASN A 150 -6.51 10.19 1.86
C ASN A 150 -5.29 9.33 2.15
N PRO A 151 -4.50 9.63 3.20
CA PRO A 151 -3.38 8.81 3.59
C PRO A 151 -3.76 7.57 4.41
N GLU A 152 -5.01 7.44 4.85
CA GLU A 152 -5.45 6.29 5.64
C GLU A 152 -5.51 5.02 4.76
N PRO A 153 -4.84 3.90 5.15
CA PRO A 153 -4.83 2.69 4.36
C PRO A 153 -6.18 1.95 4.42
N GLU A 154 -6.74 1.61 3.25
CA GLU A 154 -8.03 0.90 3.18
C GLU A 154 -7.99 -0.52 3.76
N ASN A 155 -6.83 -1.17 3.78
CA ASN A 155 -6.64 -2.49 4.37
C ASN A 155 -6.59 -2.49 5.91
N GLN A 156 -6.82 -1.33 6.56
CA GLN A 156 -6.76 -1.15 8.02
C GLN A 156 -5.40 -1.56 8.63
N GLY A 157 -4.36 -1.56 7.81
CA GLY A 157 -2.99 -1.87 8.21
C GLY A 157 -2.30 -0.72 8.95
N GLN A 158 -0.98 -0.77 8.98
CA GLN A 158 -0.16 0.29 9.56
C GLN A 158 -0.35 1.60 8.79
N HIS A 159 -0.49 2.73 9.50
CA HIS A 159 -0.54 4.05 8.88
C HIS A 159 0.81 4.41 8.23
N PRO A 160 0.78 5.25 7.16
CA PRO A 160 1.99 5.76 6.54
C PRO A 160 2.86 6.53 7.52
N LYS A 161 4.14 6.56 7.25
CA LYS A 161 5.11 7.33 8.05
C LYS A 161 5.01 8.82 7.78
N MET A 162 4.81 9.20 6.51
CA MET A 162 4.81 10.60 6.09
C MET A 162 4.16 10.78 4.72
N ILE A 163 3.79 12.03 4.48
CA ILE A 163 3.34 12.54 3.20
C ILE A 163 4.43 13.48 2.67
N GLU A 164 4.89 13.26 1.45
CA GLU A 164 5.75 14.19 0.73
C GLU A 164 4.92 14.93 -0.31
N ILE A 165 5.05 16.26 -0.34
CA ILE A 165 4.33 17.14 -1.27
C ILE A 165 5.35 17.93 -2.06
N ILE A 166 5.22 17.90 -3.38
CA ILE A 166 5.97 18.73 -4.33
C ILE A 166 4.94 19.44 -5.21
N SER A 167 4.93 20.76 -5.20
CA SER A 167 4.04 21.56 -6.03
C SER A 167 4.84 22.59 -6.80
N ASN A 168 4.78 22.52 -8.12
CA ASN A 168 5.36 23.48 -9.04
C ASN A 168 4.26 24.31 -9.67
N VAL A 169 4.41 25.64 -9.64
CA VAL A 169 3.54 26.56 -10.34
C VAL A 169 4.37 27.41 -11.28
N GLU A 170 4.00 27.41 -12.53
CA GLU A 170 4.60 28.22 -13.59
C GLU A 170 3.65 29.36 -13.96
N ASN A 171 4.20 30.58 -14.08
CA ASN A 171 3.52 31.70 -14.71
C ASN A 171 4.05 31.80 -16.16
N PRO A 172 3.35 31.18 -17.15
CA PRO A 172 3.88 31.10 -18.50
C PRO A 172 4.00 32.49 -19.13
N PRO A 173 5.04 32.74 -19.93
CA PRO A 173 5.25 34.07 -20.52
C PRO A 173 4.14 34.42 -21.49
N ILE A 174 3.54 35.59 -21.30
CA ILE A 174 2.56 36.14 -22.27
C ILE A 174 3.34 36.60 -23.49
N ILE A 175 3.27 35.80 -24.56
CA ILE A 175 3.82 36.17 -25.87
C ILE A 175 2.77 36.96 -26.62
N ASP A 176 2.50 38.22 -26.23
CA ASP A 176 1.67 39.08 -27.01
C ASP A 176 2.52 40.03 -27.86
N SER A 177 2.17 40.13 -29.12
CA SER A 177 2.99 40.68 -30.19
C SER A 177 3.14 42.21 -30.17
N ILE A 178 2.61 42.92 -29.18
CA ILE A 178 2.75 44.38 -29.07
C ILE A 178 2.65 44.84 -27.59
N GLY A 179 3.76 44.76 -26.86
CA GLY A 179 4.04 45.70 -25.76
C GLY A 179 3.37 45.46 -24.41
N ASP A 180 2.72 44.32 -24.20
CA ASP A 180 2.22 43.94 -22.88
C ASP A 180 3.18 42.94 -22.27
N SER A 181 3.75 43.27 -21.12
CA SER A 181 4.54 42.32 -20.30
C SER A 181 3.56 41.64 -19.36
N GLY A 182 3.63 40.31 -19.27
CA GLY A 182 2.87 39.55 -18.31
C GLY A 182 3.06 40.07 -16.87
N GLN A 183 2.12 39.82 -16.01
CA GLN A 183 2.13 40.29 -14.63
C GLN A 183 2.72 39.19 -13.72
N SER A 184 3.29 39.59 -12.60
CA SER A 184 3.65 38.64 -11.56
C SER A 184 2.38 38.13 -10.86
N VAL A 185 2.34 36.79 -10.64
CA VAL A 185 1.27 36.12 -9.93
C VAL A 185 1.61 35.98 -8.46
N GLN A 186 0.68 36.32 -7.58
CA GLN A 186 0.78 36.04 -6.15
C GLN A 186 -0.14 34.89 -5.78
N LEU A 187 0.39 33.93 -5.03
CA LEU A 187 -0.35 32.77 -4.62
C LEU A 187 0.03 32.32 -3.21
N THR A 188 -0.84 31.52 -2.63
CA THR A 188 -0.61 30.86 -1.33
C THR A 188 -0.90 29.39 -1.46
N TRP A 189 0.12 28.54 -1.22
CA TRP A 189 -0.10 27.12 -0.99
C TRP A 189 -0.64 26.90 0.42
N GLN A 190 -1.60 25.99 0.54
CA GLN A 190 -2.17 25.56 1.81
C GLN A 190 -2.32 24.04 1.80
N LEU A 191 -1.83 23.38 2.84
CA LEU A 191 -2.21 22.02 3.19
C LEU A 191 -3.32 22.14 4.25
N VAL A 192 -4.49 21.59 3.96
CA VAL A 192 -5.69 21.71 4.79
C VAL A 192 -6.17 20.31 5.15
N ASP A 193 -6.68 20.12 6.36
CA ASP A 193 -7.27 18.86 6.78
C ASP A 193 -8.80 18.82 6.58
N GLU A 194 -9.43 17.70 6.90
CA GLU A 194 -10.88 17.49 6.76
C GLU A 194 -11.75 18.42 7.63
N LEU A 195 -11.15 19.08 8.63
CA LEU A 195 -11.82 20.07 9.48
C LEU A 195 -11.67 21.49 8.94
N ASP A 196 -11.07 21.65 7.77
CA ASP A 196 -10.73 22.93 7.12
C ASP A 196 -9.67 23.75 7.91
N ASP A 197 -8.88 23.06 8.76
CA ASP A 197 -7.75 23.67 9.47
C ASP A 197 -6.51 23.69 8.58
N ILE A 198 -5.85 24.86 8.51
CA ILE A 198 -4.61 25.01 7.72
C ILE A 198 -3.45 24.42 8.50
N CYS A 199 -2.96 23.26 8.04
CA CYS A 199 -1.85 22.54 8.63
C CYS A 199 -0.49 23.16 8.27
N GLN A 200 -0.34 23.58 7.01
CA GLN A 200 0.87 24.23 6.50
C GLN A 200 0.48 25.29 5.45
N THR A 201 1.29 26.32 5.34
CA THR A 201 1.08 27.37 4.35
C THR A 201 2.41 27.94 3.83
N ARG A 202 2.44 28.38 2.58
CA ARG A 202 3.55 29.11 1.98
C ARG A 202 3.05 30.11 0.96
N ASN A 203 3.47 31.38 1.10
CA ASN A 203 3.20 32.41 0.11
C ASN A 203 4.28 32.41 -0.99
N GLY A 204 3.89 32.74 -2.20
CA GLY A 204 4.77 32.85 -3.37
C GLY A 204 4.39 34.01 -4.26
N GLN A 205 5.40 34.54 -4.96
CA GLN A 205 5.23 35.47 -6.06
C GLN A 205 6.07 34.96 -7.22
N ILE A 206 5.45 34.78 -8.38
CA ILE A 206 6.05 34.22 -9.59
C ILE A 206 6.01 35.30 -10.68
N ASN A 207 7.18 35.70 -11.20
CA ASN A 207 7.22 36.68 -12.29
C ASN A 207 6.83 36.01 -13.62
N ASP A 208 6.48 36.82 -14.59
CA ASP A 208 6.19 36.36 -15.95
C ASP A 208 7.34 35.50 -16.52
N GLY A 209 7.04 34.30 -16.97
CA GLY A 209 7.98 33.30 -17.48
C GLY A 209 8.74 32.50 -16.43
N ASP A 210 8.51 32.72 -15.14
CA ASP A 210 9.17 32.01 -14.04
C ASP A 210 8.34 30.84 -13.52
N THR A 211 9.01 29.95 -12.78
CA THR A 211 8.40 28.83 -12.04
C THR A 211 8.79 28.89 -10.58
N MET A 212 7.87 28.56 -9.68
CA MET A 212 8.16 28.44 -8.25
C MET A 212 7.73 27.08 -7.74
N MET A 213 8.58 26.47 -6.88
CA MET A 213 8.34 25.16 -6.28
C MET A 213 8.15 25.29 -4.76
N TRP A 214 7.14 24.61 -4.23
CA TRP A 214 7.00 24.29 -2.83
C TRP A 214 7.20 22.80 -2.62
N GLN A 215 8.13 22.44 -1.73
CA GLN A 215 8.35 21.08 -1.28
C GLN A 215 8.25 21.03 0.23
N THR A 216 7.51 20.05 0.76
CA THR A 216 7.34 19.86 2.19
C THR A 216 7.09 18.40 2.55
N LEU A 217 7.31 18.07 3.84
CA LEU A 217 6.95 16.81 4.45
C LEU A 217 5.90 17.06 5.52
N TYR A 218 4.94 16.14 5.62
CA TYR A 218 3.88 16.18 6.63
C TYR A 218 3.71 14.81 7.29
N PHE A 219 3.47 14.79 8.61
CA PHE A 219 3.52 13.56 9.40
C PHE A 219 2.18 13.16 10.03
N ASN A 220 1.13 13.99 9.90
CA ASN A 220 -0.21 13.57 10.26
C ASN A 220 -0.83 12.79 9.10
N THR A 221 -0.92 11.47 9.27
CA THR A 221 -1.37 10.52 8.24
C THR A 221 -2.68 9.83 8.62
N TYR A 222 -3.46 10.44 9.54
CA TYR A 222 -4.66 9.85 10.13
C TYR A 222 -5.97 10.50 9.67
N MET A 223 -5.91 11.42 8.73
CA MET A 223 -7.09 12.14 8.23
C MET A 223 -6.90 12.55 6.78
N LEU A 224 -8.00 12.83 6.12
CA LEU A 224 -8.04 13.35 4.75
C LEU A 224 -7.42 14.76 4.70
N HIS A 225 -6.70 15.04 3.64
CA HIS A 225 -6.08 16.33 3.38
C HIS A 225 -6.42 16.84 1.98
N GLU A 226 -6.28 18.15 1.81
CA GLU A 226 -6.31 18.81 0.53
C GLU A 226 -5.10 19.74 0.35
N LEU A 227 -4.45 19.65 -0.80
CA LEU A 227 -3.47 20.62 -1.24
C LEU A 227 -4.15 21.67 -2.09
N ARG A 228 -4.17 22.92 -1.60
CA ARG A 228 -4.82 24.07 -2.24
C ARG A 228 -3.80 25.09 -2.72
N ILE A 229 -4.05 25.70 -3.86
CA ILE A 229 -3.36 26.90 -4.33
C ILE A 229 -4.39 28.00 -4.42
N VAL A 230 -4.23 29.03 -3.58
CA VAL A 230 -5.12 30.19 -3.53
C VAL A 230 -4.43 31.34 -4.26
N MET A 231 -5.09 31.86 -5.29
CA MET A 231 -4.66 33.02 -6.07
C MET A 231 -5.57 34.22 -5.80
N GLU A 232 -5.03 35.43 -5.93
CA GLU A 232 -5.86 36.65 -5.92
C GLU A 232 -6.61 36.79 -7.24
N GLU A 233 -7.78 37.43 -7.23
CA GLU A 233 -8.56 37.68 -8.45
C GLU A 233 -7.82 38.62 -9.45
N GLY A 234 -7.99 38.33 -10.74
CA GLY A 234 -7.48 39.19 -11.83
C GLY A 234 -6.00 39.00 -12.14
N GLN A 235 -5.42 37.91 -11.69
CA GLN A 235 -4.03 37.51 -12.04
C GLN A 235 -3.99 36.71 -13.35
N ASP A 236 -2.77 36.60 -13.90
CA ASP A 236 -2.50 35.81 -15.10
C ASP A 236 -2.77 34.34 -14.88
N LEU A 237 -2.93 33.58 -15.97
CA LEU A 237 -3.11 32.12 -15.94
C LEU A 237 -1.81 31.46 -15.52
N VAL A 238 -1.92 30.34 -14.79
CA VAL A 238 -0.78 29.53 -14.37
C VAL A 238 -0.89 28.10 -14.82
N ASN A 239 0.25 27.41 -14.94
CA ASN A 239 0.32 25.97 -15.05
C ASN A 239 0.68 25.39 -13.68
N VAL A 240 -0.03 24.35 -13.26
CA VAL A 240 0.16 23.67 -11.98
C VAL A 240 0.60 22.23 -12.22
N ASN A 241 1.67 21.82 -11.54
CA ASN A 241 2.14 20.44 -11.50
C ASN A 241 2.42 20.05 -10.07
N GLN A 242 1.63 19.12 -9.52
CA GLN A 242 1.73 18.68 -8.14
C GLN A 242 2.00 17.18 -8.08
N SER A 243 2.76 16.76 -7.08
CA SER A 243 2.93 15.37 -6.70
C SER A 243 2.78 15.22 -5.21
N VAL A 244 1.90 14.31 -4.78
CA VAL A 244 1.72 13.90 -3.39
C VAL A 244 2.12 12.45 -3.28
N ALA A 245 3.10 12.13 -2.41
CA ALA A 245 3.51 10.77 -2.13
C ALA A 245 3.18 10.38 -0.69
N ILE A 246 2.48 9.27 -0.53
CA ILE A 246 2.14 8.64 0.75
C ILE A 246 3.10 7.49 0.97
N LEU A 247 3.97 7.60 1.98
CA LEU A 247 5.14 6.76 2.16
C LEU A 247 5.09 5.98 3.47
N TYR A 248 5.36 4.67 3.39
CA TYR A 248 5.45 3.78 4.53
C TYR A 248 6.91 3.58 4.97
N ASP A 249 7.09 3.15 6.21
CA ASP A 249 8.41 2.73 6.73
C ASP A 249 8.69 1.26 6.37
N ASN A 250 9.98 0.89 6.31
CA ASN A 250 10.39 -0.50 6.10
C ASN A 250 10.30 -1.33 7.39
#